data_117c6e062e844d11910fac253547098c
#
_entry.id   117c6e062e844d11910fac253547098c
#
_cell.length_a   1.000
_cell.length_b   1.000
_cell.length_c   1.000
_cell.angle_alpha   90.00
_cell.angle_beta   90.00
_cell.angle_gamma   90.00
#
_symmetry.space_group_name_H-M   'P 1'
#
loop_
_entity.id
_entity.type
_entity.pdbx_description
1 polymer ?
#
loop_
_entity_poly.entity_id
_entity_poly.type
_entity_poly.pdbx_seq_one_letter_code
_entity_poly.pdbx_strand_id
1 'polypeptide(L)'
;MEQKVTIYTLAEKLNMSVSAVSRAFNPNSKLSAEKRKIILEAAEQYGYVQNKMASRLSQQPIRIGVLMRGRIEAYYLKMLDGIKAAYADFQNYKVTCDIRTLSRDDFSADNACAVLEEFQSAGYDGVILHGIYHE
;
A
#
# COMPACT_ATOMS: atom_id res chain seq x y z
N MET A 1 14.94 -22.10 21.67
CA MET A 1 14.14 -21.42 20.61
C MET A 1 13.30 -20.34 21.28
N GLU A 2 13.60 -19.08 21.05
CA GLU A 2 12.75 -17.99 21.50
C GLU A 2 11.43 -18.07 20.73
N GLN A 3 10.34 -18.30 21.45
CA GLN A 3 9.01 -18.31 20.86
C GLN A 3 8.69 -16.88 20.42
N LYS A 4 8.57 -16.69 19.10
CA LYS A 4 8.20 -15.39 18.51
C LYS A 4 6.85 -14.96 19.08
N VAL A 5 6.81 -13.84 19.78
CA VAL A 5 5.58 -13.29 20.36
C VAL A 5 4.61 -12.93 19.23
N THR A 6 3.42 -13.46 19.29
CA THR A 6 2.35 -13.21 18.31
C THR A 6 1.32 -12.22 18.88
N ILE A 7 0.44 -11.70 18.02
CA ILE A 7 -0.66 -10.85 18.46
C ILE A 7 -1.61 -11.58 19.43
N TYR A 8 -1.75 -12.89 19.27
CA TYR A 8 -2.56 -13.73 20.17
C TYR A 8 -1.92 -13.80 21.56
N THR A 9 -0.60 -14.05 21.62
CA THR A 9 0.16 -14.09 22.88
C THR A 9 0.13 -12.74 23.58
N LEU A 10 0.24 -11.64 22.82
CA LEU A 10 0.16 -10.28 23.40
C LEU A 10 -1.23 -9.97 23.94
N ALA A 11 -2.28 -10.36 23.21
CA ALA A 11 -3.67 -10.19 23.65
C ALA A 11 -3.97 -10.97 24.94
N GLU A 12 -3.50 -12.21 25.05
CA GLU A 12 -3.61 -13.04 26.23
C GLU A 12 -2.91 -12.40 27.43
N LYS A 13 -1.64 -11.96 27.27
CA LYS A 13 -0.87 -11.30 28.34
C LYS A 13 -1.52 -10.01 28.86
N LEU A 14 -2.22 -9.29 27.99
CA LEU A 14 -2.94 -8.06 28.31
C LEU A 14 -4.39 -8.28 28.78
N ASN A 15 -4.86 -9.53 28.75
CA ASN A 15 -6.27 -9.87 28.98
C ASN A 15 -7.22 -9.02 28.11
N MET A 16 -6.85 -8.85 26.84
CA MET A 16 -7.60 -8.07 25.86
C MET A 16 -7.94 -8.92 24.64
N SER A 17 -8.97 -8.51 23.87
CA SER A 17 -9.27 -9.16 22.61
C SER A 17 -8.18 -8.86 21.55
N VAL A 18 -7.92 -9.82 20.67
CA VAL A 18 -6.98 -9.66 19.54
C VAL A 18 -7.34 -8.44 18.69
N SER A 19 -8.64 -8.17 18.51
CA SER A 19 -9.11 -7.00 17.76
C SER A 19 -8.78 -5.68 18.47
N ALA A 20 -8.82 -5.63 19.80
CA ALA A 20 -8.43 -4.44 20.56
C ALA A 20 -6.92 -4.18 20.43
N VAL A 21 -6.12 -5.23 20.57
CA VAL A 21 -4.65 -5.16 20.39
C VAL A 21 -4.29 -4.73 18.95
N SER A 22 -4.93 -5.33 17.94
CA SER A 22 -4.71 -4.95 16.53
C SER A 22 -5.02 -3.48 16.25
N ARG A 23 -6.09 -2.93 16.85
CA ARG A 23 -6.45 -1.52 16.70
C ARG A 23 -5.42 -0.56 17.26
N ALA A 24 -4.64 -0.96 18.25
CA ALA A 24 -3.60 -0.09 18.82
C ALA A 24 -2.51 0.25 17.78
N PHE A 25 -2.25 -0.65 16.85
CA PHE A 25 -1.27 -0.46 15.77
C PHE A 25 -1.83 0.28 14.54
N ASN A 26 -3.13 0.58 14.53
CA ASN A 26 -3.74 1.38 13.46
C ASN A 26 -3.97 2.81 13.97
N PRO A 27 -3.26 3.83 13.43
CA PRO A 27 -3.38 5.22 13.87
C PRO A 27 -4.79 5.79 13.68
N ASN A 28 -5.52 5.29 12.68
CA ASN A 28 -6.87 5.75 12.34
C ASN A 28 -7.98 5.04 13.14
N SER A 29 -7.63 4.12 14.05
CA SER A 29 -8.63 3.42 14.85
C SER A 29 -9.16 4.29 16.00
N LYS A 30 -10.43 4.10 16.33
CA LYS A 30 -11.12 4.77 17.46
C LYS A 30 -10.76 4.13 18.82
N LEU A 31 -9.50 3.78 19.06
CA LEU A 31 -9.03 3.31 20.36
C LEU A 31 -8.61 4.50 21.21
N SER A 32 -8.94 4.50 22.52
CA SER A 32 -8.51 5.57 23.43
C SER A 32 -6.99 5.65 23.50
N ALA A 33 -6.46 6.86 23.64
CA ALA A 33 -5.01 7.10 23.71
C ALA A 33 -4.36 6.33 24.86
N GLU A 34 -5.03 6.23 26.01
CA GLU A 34 -4.55 5.48 27.16
C GLU A 34 -4.42 3.98 26.88
N LYS A 35 -5.46 3.35 26.31
CA LYS A 35 -5.41 1.93 25.94
C LYS A 35 -4.36 1.67 24.87
N ARG A 36 -4.23 2.58 23.89
CA ARG A 36 -3.20 2.49 22.86
C ARG A 36 -1.81 2.48 23.47
N LYS A 37 -1.55 3.40 24.40
CA LYS A 37 -0.27 3.51 25.10
C LYS A 37 0.09 2.21 25.82
N ILE A 38 -0.82 1.68 26.63
CA ILE A 38 -0.62 0.42 27.37
C ILE A 38 -0.26 -0.73 26.43
N ILE A 39 -0.97 -0.85 25.29
CA ILE A 39 -0.72 -1.94 24.34
C ILE A 39 0.64 -1.78 23.64
N LEU A 40 1.02 -0.57 23.26
CA LEU A 40 2.29 -0.32 22.58
C LEU A 40 3.48 -0.52 23.52
N GLU A 41 3.40 -0.09 24.76
CA GLU A 41 4.42 -0.33 25.78
C GLU A 41 4.59 -1.83 26.08
N ALA A 42 3.49 -2.57 26.18
CA ALA A 42 3.54 -4.01 26.34
C ALA A 42 4.13 -4.72 25.10
N ALA A 43 3.78 -4.25 23.90
CA ALA A 43 4.35 -4.78 22.66
C ALA A 43 5.88 -4.63 22.63
N GLU A 44 6.39 -3.47 23.03
CA GLU A 44 7.82 -3.22 23.14
C GLU A 44 8.48 -4.10 24.22
N GLN A 45 7.88 -4.18 25.39
CA GLN A 45 8.36 -4.97 26.52
C GLN A 45 8.47 -6.47 26.19
N TYR A 46 7.50 -7.01 25.45
CA TYR A 46 7.45 -8.42 25.06
C TYR A 46 8.15 -8.71 23.72
N GLY A 47 8.74 -7.71 23.08
CA GLY A 47 9.39 -7.87 21.78
C GLY A 47 8.43 -8.25 20.66
N TYR A 48 7.15 -7.82 20.75
CA TYR A 48 6.18 -8.04 19.68
C TYR A 48 6.43 -7.10 18.51
N VAL A 49 6.65 -7.67 17.34
CA VAL A 49 6.74 -6.92 16.08
C VAL A 49 5.47 -7.19 15.27
N GLN A 50 4.74 -6.12 14.95
CA GLN A 50 3.54 -6.24 14.12
C GLN A 50 3.87 -6.89 12.77
N ASN A 51 3.17 -7.97 12.44
CA ASN A 51 3.23 -8.53 11.10
C ASN A 51 2.40 -7.66 10.15
N LYS A 52 3.07 -6.70 9.51
CA LYS A 52 2.42 -5.78 8.56
C LYS A 52 1.76 -6.51 7.40
N MET A 53 2.33 -7.63 6.95
CA MET A 53 1.73 -8.47 5.91
C MET A 53 0.40 -9.08 6.36
N ALA A 54 0.35 -9.72 7.54
CA ALA A 54 -0.89 -10.31 8.05
C ALA A 54 -1.96 -9.24 8.29
N SER A 55 -1.56 -8.08 8.83
CA SER A 55 -2.45 -6.93 9.01
C SER A 55 -2.98 -6.42 7.66
N ARG A 56 -2.14 -6.38 6.63
CA ARG A 56 -2.52 -5.91 5.30
C ARG A 56 -3.45 -6.89 4.57
N LEU A 57 -3.24 -8.19 4.74
CA LEU A 57 -4.08 -9.24 4.14
C LEU A 57 -5.55 -9.18 4.61
N SER A 58 -5.82 -8.61 5.79
CA SER A 58 -7.17 -8.39 6.30
C SER A 58 -7.85 -7.12 5.78
N GLN A 59 -7.09 -6.22 5.11
CA GLN A 59 -7.60 -4.97 4.55
C GLN A 59 -8.06 -5.15 3.11
N GLN A 60 -8.82 -4.17 2.60
CA GLN A 60 -9.18 -4.11 1.18
C GLN A 60 -7.92 -4.00 0.31
N PRO A 61 -7.91 -4.61 -0.88
CA PRO A 61 -6.83 -4.41 -1.85
C PRO A 61 -6.66 -2.93 -2.18
N ILE A 62 -5.42 -2.49 -2.40
CA ILE A 62 -5.13 -1.17 -2.96
C ILE A 62 -4.88 -1.33 -4.45
N ARG A 63 -5.51 -0.49 -5.25
CA ARG A 63 -5.35 -0.43 -6.70
C ARG A 63 -4.67 0.88 -7.09
N ILE A 64 -3.49 0.77 -7.71
CA ILE A 64 -2.71 1.90 -8.18
C ILE A 64 -2.70 1.89 -9.71
N GLY A 65 -3.14 2.99 -10.30
CA GLY A 65 -2.98 3.25 -11.72
C GLY A 65 -1.64 3.96 -11.98
N VAL A 66 -0.95 3.59 -13.04
CA VAL A 66 0.25 4.30 -13.50
C VAL A 66 0.00 4.73 -14.94
N LEU A 67 0.04 6.01 -15.20
CA LEU A 67 -0.04 6.57 -16.54
C LEU A 67 1.31 7.15 -16.95
N MET A 68 1.88 6.61 -18.01
CA MET A 68 3.18 7.00 -18.52
C MET A 68 3.10 7.42 -19.99
N ARG A 69 3.85 8.47 -20.33
CA ARG A 69 4.14 8.77 -21.72
C ARG A 69 5.22 7.82 -22.23
N GLY A 70 4.89 6.96 -23.18
CA GLY A 70 5.81 5.99 -23.75
C GLY A 70 6.86 6.69 -24.62
N ARG A 71 8.11 6.37 -24.36
CA ARG A 71 9.27 6.72 -25.18
C ARG A 71 10.17 5.50 -25.30
N ILE A 72 10.83 5.34 -26.44
CA ILE A 72 11.75 4.22 -26.68
C ILE A 72 13.13 4.47 -26.00
N GLU A 73 13.25 5.54 -25.22
CA GLU A 73 14.51 5.91 -24.59
C GLU A 73 14.84 4.98 -23.41
N ALA A 74 16.12 4.72 -23.22
CA ALA A 74 16.63 3.84 -22.15
C ALA A 74 16.17 4.26 -20.75
N TYR A 75 15.96 5.55 -20.53
CA TYR A 75 15.42 6.10 -19.29
C TYR A 75 14.00 5.60 -19.00
N TYR A 76 13.11 5.63 -20.01
CA TYR A 76 11.73 5.14 -19.87
C TYR A 76 11.69 3.65 -19.52
N LEU A 77 12.50 2.84 -20.23
CA LEU A 77 12.57 1.41 -19.96
C LEU A 77 13.05 1.10 -18.55
N LYS A 78 14.10 1.79 -18.09
CA LYS A 78 14.59 1.64 -16.71
C LYS A 78 13.55 2.02 -15.66
N MET A 79 12.77 3.05 -15.91
CA MET A 79 11.72 3.46 -14.99
C MET A 79 10.58 2.44 -14.97
N LEU A 80 10.16 1.92 -16.12
CA LEU A 80 9.17 0.87 -16.23
C LEU A 80 9.62 -0.39 -15.49
N ASP A 81 10.89 -0.78 -15.63
CA ASP A 81 11.47 -1.91 -14.91
C ASP A 81 11.49 -1.66 -13.39
N GLY A 82 11.81 -0.44 -12.96
CA GLY A 82 11.76 -0.04 -11.55
C GLY A 82 10.34 -0.13 -10.96
N ILE A 83 9.32 0.33 -11.70
CA ILE A 83 7.92 0.23 -11.28
C ILE A 83 7.49 -1.24 -11.15
N LYS A 84 7.86 -2.08 -12.13
CA LYS A 84 7.56 -3.52 -12.09
C LYS A 84 8.25 -4.23 -10.94
N ALA A 85 9.51 -3.90 -10.67
CA ALA A 85 10.26 -4.45 -9.54
C ALA A 85 9.63 -4.05 -8.20
N ALA A 86 9.32 -2.77 -8.01
CA ALA A 86 8.65 -2.29 -6.82
C ALA A 86 7.28 -2.96 -6.63
N TYR A 87 6.51 -3.12 -7.70
CA TYR A 87 5.23 -3.83 -7.65
C TYR A 87 5.39 -5.29 -7.20
N ALA A 88 6.40 -5.99 -7.70
CA ALA A 88 6.68 -7.36 -7.30
C ALA A 88 6.90 -7.49 -5.78
N ASP A 89 7.57 -6.52 -5.15
CA ASP A 89 7.78 -6.47 -3.70
C ASP A 89 6.46 -6.25 -2.92
N PHE A 90 5.49 -5.56 -3.53
CA PHE A 90 4.22 -5.21 -2.87
C PHE A 90 3.06 -6.16 -3.17
N GLN A 91 3.21 -7.16 -4.04
CA GLN A 91 2.14 -8.13 -4.36
C GLN A 91 1.57 -8.80 -3.11
N ASN A 92 2.43 -9.18 -2.17
CA ASN A 92 2.02 -9.84 -0.92
C ASN A 92 1.24 -8.92 0.04
N TYR A 93 1.16 -7.61 -0.25
CA TYR A 93 0.43 -6.61 0.54
C TYR A 93 -0.94 -6.28 -0.03
N LYS A 94 -1.46 -7.09 -0.97
CA LYS A 94 -2.70 -6.80 -1.71
C LYS A 94 -2.68 -5.45 -2.43
N VAL A 95 -1.56 -5.09 -3.00
CA VAL A 95 -1.43 -3.94 -3.88
C VAL A 95 -1.47 -4.45 -5.32
N THR A 96 -2.33 -3.90 -6.15
CA THR A 96 -2.34 -4.12 -7.60
C THR A 96 -1.89 -2.85 -8.31
N CYS A 97 -1.16 -3.01 -9.42
CA CYS A 97 -0.64 -1.91 -10.19
C CYS A 97 -0.96 -2.13 -11.67
N ASP A 98 -1.73 -1.23 -12.25
CA ASP A 98 -2.07 -1.24 -13.67
C ASP A 98 -1.33 -0.12 -14.39
N ILE A 99 -0.47 -0.49 -15.34
CA ILE A 99 0.36 0.46 -16.08
C ILE A 99 -0.27 0.70 -17.45
N ARG A 100 -0.60 1.96 -17.72
CA ARG A 100 -1.04 2.45 -19.02
C ARG A 100 0.05 3.34 -19.61
N THR A 101 0.34 3.10 -20.88
CA THR A 101 1.34 3.86 -21.64
C THR A 101 0.65 4.49 -22.84
N LEU A 102 0.74 5.81 -22.96
CA LEU A 102 0.36 6.51 -24.17
C LEU A 102 1.61 6.67 -25.06
N SER A 103 1.54 6.22 -26.29
CA SER A 103 2.61 6.40 -27.27
C SER A 103 2.83 7.90 -27.57
N ARG A 104 3.91 8.23 -28.26
CA ARG A 104 4.15 9.63 -28.65
C ARG A 104 3.01 10.18 -29.53
N ASP A 105 2.47 9.32 -30.41
CA ASP A 105 1.45 9.72 -31.38
C ASP A 105 0.04 9.76 -30.74
N ASP A 106 -0.19 8.94 -29.70
CA ASP A 106 -1.45 8.91 -28.97
C ASP A 106 -1.47 9.89 -27.78
N PHE A 107 -0.35 10.55 -27.51
CA PHE A 107 -0.27 11.45 -26.36
C PHE A 107 -0.96 12.78 -26.65
N SER A 108 -2.10 12.97 -26.02
CA SER A 108 -2.84 14.23 -25.96
C SER A 108 -3.40 14.42 -24.55
N ALA A 109 -3.76 15.66 -24.21
CA ALA A 109 -4.42 15.94 -22.94
C ALA A 109 -5.73 15.16 -22.82
N ASP A 110 -6.50 15.08 -23.89
CA ASP A 110 -7.78 14.36 -23.91
C ASP A 110 -7.61 12.87 -23.67
N ASN A 111 -6.63 12.22 -24.33
CA ASN A 111 -6.34 10.80 -24.12
C ASN A 111 -5.81 10.54 -22.71
N ALA A 112 -5.00 11.43 -22.16
CA ALA A 112 -4.53 11.32 -20.78
C ALA A 112 -5.69 11.45 -19.79
N CYS A 113 -6.58 12.43 -19.98
CA CYS A 113 -7.78 12.60 -19.17
C CYS A 113 -8.71 11.39 -19.27
N ALA A 114 -8.92 10.82 -20.45
CA ALA A 114 -9.73 9.63 -20.62
C ALA A 114 -9.21 8.44 -19.78
N VAL A 115 -7.89 8.20 -19.79
CA VAL A 115 -7.29 7.14 -18.96
C VAL A 115 -7.45 7.43 -17.46
N LEU A 116 -7.34 8.70 -17.04
CA LEU A 116 -7.54 9.07 -15.64
C LEU A 116 -8.99 8.88 -15.21
N GLU A 117 -9.95 9.21 -16.07
CA GLU A 117 -11.37 8.96 -15.84
C GLU A 117 -11.69 7.46 -15.76
N GLU A 118 -11.04 6.62 -16.57
CA GLU A 118 -11.14 5.16 -16.46
C GLU A 118 -10.64 4.68 -15.08
N PHE A 119 -9.49 5.13 -14.62
CA PHE A 119 -8.97 4.76 -13.30
C PHE A 119 -9.91 5.22 -12.18
N GLN A 120 -10.42 6.44 -12.26
CA GLN A 120 -11.37 6.97 -11.28
C GLN A 120 -12.65 6.15 -11.26
N SER A 121 -13.27 5.90 -12.43
CA SER A 121 -14.52 5.15 -12.56
C SER A 121 -14.38 3.69 -12.13
N ALA A 122 -13.20 3.08 -12.32
CA ALA A 122 -12.89 1.74 -11.88
C ALA A 122 -12.52 1.64 -10.40
N GLY A 123 -12.53 2.76 -9.66
CA GLY A 123 -12.29 2.80 -8.22
C GLY A 123 -10.84 2.54 -7.82
N TYR A 124 -9.89 3.11 -8.55
CA TYR A 124 -8.49 3.08 -8.14
C TYR A 124 -8.24 4.02 -6.96
N ASP A 125 -7.41 3.58 -6.02
CA ASP A 125 -7.11 4.34 -4.79
C ASP A 125 -6.09 5.45 -5.01
N GLY A 126 -5.29 5.35 -6.07
CA GLY A 126 -4.31 6.37 -6.43
C GLY A 126 -3.76 6.20 -7.84
N VAL A 127 -3.21 7.29 -8.39
CA VAL A 127 -2.60 7.30 -9.71
C VAL A 127 -1.22 7.95 -9.65
N ILE A 128 -0.27 7.33 -10.33
CA ILE A 128 1.08 7.86 -10.56
C ILE A 128 1.15 8.35 -12.01
N LEU A 129 1.54 9.59 -12.19
CA LEU A 129 1.68 10.22 -13.51
C LEU A 129 3.15 10.48 -13.82
N HIS A 130 3.59 10.07 -15.01
CA HIS A 130 4.94 10.37 -15.46
C HIS A 130 4.98 10.85 -16.91
N GLY A 131 5.76 11.92 -17.13
CA GLY A 131 5.99 12.48 -18.45
C GLY A 131 4.79 13.20 -19.06
N ILE A 132 3.80 13.55 -18.23
CA ILE A 132 2.61 14.29 -18.65
C ILE A 132 2.90 15.76 -18.40
N TYR A 133 3.51 16.42 -19.38
CA TYR A 133 3.75 17.85 -19.37
C TYR A 133 2.79 18.53 -20.36
N HIS A 134 2.18 19.62 -19.94
CA HIS A 134 1.53 20.56 -20.82
C HIS A 134 2.63 21.43 -21.47
N GLU A 135 2.72 21.41 -22.79
CA GLU A 135 3.38 22.47 -23.56
C GLU A 135 2.43 23.62 -23.76
#